data_e1aa1104aec82bc9cad15e3c26d65b53
#
_entry.id   e1aa1104aec82bc9cad15e3c26d65b53
#
_cell.length_a   1.000
_cell.length_b   1.000
_cell.length_c   1.000
_cell.angle_alpha   90.00
_cell.angle_beta   90.00
_cell.angle_gamma   90.00
#
_symmetry.space_group_name_H-M   'P 1'
#
loop_
_entity.id
_entity.type
_entity.pdbx_description
1 polymer ?
#
loop_
_entity_poly.entity_id
_entity_poly.type
_entity_poly.pdbx_seq_one_letter_code
_entity_poly.pdbx_strand_id
1 'polypeptide(L)'
;MKKMMLLGALMMMCIAAVGHAQESRQDASISLFGVYAPPVYGLLIHPMTTTSTGGFLASYRYMLTPRSAVELNYTFAQDSLKYNPISEPNTRVHTRQQELSGAYVYMRTYKRYNPFVEGGIGAEIFTPILDNGTSQLSFKQSLQIGGLFGGGLAYEISPSFDIRAEYRGFMMKTPTLGDPGGLTQTNRFYILMTPSIGVAYHF
;
A
#
# COMPACT_ATOMS: atom_id res chain seq x y z
N MET A 1 -19.40 -3.26 25.61
CA MET A 1 -19.43 -4.62 25.09
C MET A 1 -18.63 -4.82 23.80
N LYS A 2 -18.81 -4.01 22.73
CA LYS A 2 -18.05 -4.17 21.45
C LYS A 2 -16.53 -4.07 21.60
N LYS A 3 -16.01 -3.19 22.45
CA LYS A 3 -14.55 -3.05 22.69
C LYS A 3 -13.92 -4.25 23.41
N MET A 4 -14.66 -4.89 24.31
CA MET A 4 -14.20 -6.12 24.98
C MET A 4 -14.19 -7.33 24.05
N MET A 5 -15.15 -7.42 23.12
CA MET A 5 -15.14 -8.49 22.10
C MET A 5 -13.96 -8.36 21.13
N LEU A 6 -13.58 -7.12 20.75
CA LEU A 6 -12.42 -6.88 19.89
C LEU A 6 -11.11 -7.27 20.59
N LEU A 7 -10.97 -6.95 21.88
CA LEU A 7 -9.81 -7.32 22.69
C LEU A 7 -9.72 -8.84 22.89
N GLY A 8 -10.87 -9.51 23.10
CA GLY A 8 -10.95 -10.96 23.20
C GLY A 8 -10.60 -11.68 21.91
N ALA A 9 -11.05 -11.16 20.76
CA ALA A 9 -10.69 -11.70 19.45
C ALA A 9 -9.19 -11.51 19.13
N LEU A 10 -8.61 -10.37 19.50
CA LEU A 10 -7.18 -10.11 19.35
C LEU A 10 -6.34 -11.03 20.25
N MET A 11 -6.80 -11.28 21.50
CA MET A 11 -6.15 -12.21 22.42
C MET A 11 -6.26 -13.66 21.96
N MET A 12 -7.40 -14.10 21.39
CA MET A 12 -7.53 -15.43 20.80
C MET A 12 -6.63 -15.64 19.58
N MET A 13 -6.42 -14.63 18.74
CA MET A 13 -5.44 -14.70 17.64
C MET A 13 -4.00 -14.90 18.17
N CYS A 14 -3.65 -14.29 19.28
CA CYS A 14 -2.31 -14.46 19.88
C CYS A 14 -2.11 -15.83 20.52
N ILE A 15 -3.16 -16.51 21.02
CA ILE A 15 -3.05 -17.82 21.68
C ILE A 15 -2.98 -18.98 20.68
N ALA A 16 -3.54 -18.81 19.48
CA ALA A 16 -3.47 -19.83 18.41
C ALA A 16 -2.05 -19.99 17.81
N ALA A 17 -1.12 -19.09 18.13
CA ALA A 17 0.26 -19.10 17.63
C ALA A 17 1.24 -19.96 18.46
N VAL A 18 0.80 -20.59 19.54
CA VAL A 18 1.69 -21.38 20.42
C VAL A 18 1.51 -22.86 20.16
N GLY A 19 2.19 -23.38 19.19
CA GLY A 19 2.37 -24.80 19.06
C GLY A 19 2.46 -25.34 17.65
N HIS A 20 3.63 -25.25 17.06
CA HIS A 20 4.21 -26.32 16.23
C HIS A 20 5.63 -25.88 15.80
N ALA A 21 6.63 -26.68 16.14
CA ALA A 21 7.96 -26.65 15.55
C ALA A 21 7.90 -27.20 14.10
N GLN A 22 7.02 -26.66 13.29
CA GLN A 22 6.98 -26.83 11.84
C GLN A 22 7.61 -25.56 11.25
N GLU A 23 8.49 -25.72 10.25
CA GLU A 23 9.01 -24.56 9.50
C GLU A 23 7.87 -23.60 9.25
N SER A 24 7.96 -22.39 9.79
CA SER A 24 6.90 -21.41 9.71
C SER A 24 6.69 -21.05 8.22
N ARG A 25 5.55 -21.50 7.67
CA ARG A 25 5.20 -21.27 6.26
C ARG A 25 4.42 -20.00 6.05
N GLN A 26 4.17 -19.27 7.11
CA GLN A 26 3.32 -18.09 7.07
C GLN A 26 3.99 -16.97 7.84
N ASP A 27 3.88 -15.77 7.32
CA ASP A 27 4.23 -14.56 8.05
C ASP A 27 3.15 -13.49 7.89
N ALA A 28 2.98 -12.67 8.91
CA ALA A 28 2.17 -11.48 8.88
C ALA A 28 3.04 -10.29 9.25
N SER A 29 2.93 -9.20 8.51
CA SER A 29 3.70 -8.01 8.78
C SER A 29 2.85 -6.75 8.86
N ILE A 30 3.37 -5.79 9.62
CA ILE A 30 2.86 -4.42 9.65
C ILE A 30 4.03 -3.46 9.46
N SER A 31 3.87 -2.52 8.54
CA SER A 31 4.89 -1.55 8.18
C SER A 31 4.30 -0.15 8.12
N LEU A 32 5.14 0.84 8.42
CA LEU A 32 4.87 2.23 8.10
C LEU A 32 5.54 2.56 6.78
N PHE A 33 4.87 3.33 5.93
CA PHE A 33 5.44 3.75 4.66
C PHE A 33 5.24 5.25 4.40
N GLY A 34 6.11 5.79 3.55
CA GLY A 34 5.95 7.11 2.96
C GLY A 34 5.38 6.99 1.55
N VAL A 35 4.54 7.94 1.14
CA VAL A 35 4.00 8.02 -0.22
C VAL A 35 4.78 9.06 -1.01
N TYR A 36 5.25 8.67 -2.20
CA TYR A 36 5.88 9.56 -3.15
C TYR A 36 5.40 9.20 -4.57
N ALA A 37 4.95 10.20 -5.31
CA ALA A 37 4.64 10.06 -6.72
C ALA A 37 5.28 11.19 -7.53
N PRO A 38 5.95 10.89 -8.65
CA PRO A 38 6.48 11.93 -9.52
C PRO A 38 5.33 12.75 -10.13
N PRO A 39 5.58 14.03 -10.48
CA PRO A 39 4.61 14.88 -11.14
C PRO A 39 4.15 14.29 -12.48
N VAL A 40 2.84 14.34 -12.76
CA VAL A 40 2.26 13.85 -14.02
C VAL A 40 1.76 15.02 -14.84
N TYR A 41 2.23 15.12 -16.09
CA TYR A 41 1.84 16.16 -17.02
C TYR A 41 0.72 15.66 -17.93
N GLY A 42 -0.39 16.39 -18.01
CA GLY A 42 -1.50 16.14 -18.92
C GLY A 42 -1.60 17.20 -20.01
N LEU A 43 -2.52 17.04 -20.99
CA LEU A 43 -2.74 18.00 -22.06
C LEU A 43 -3.33 19.33 -21.56
N LEU A 44 -4.14 19.30 -20.50
CA LEU A 44 -4.85 20.45 -19.95
C LEU A 44 -4.44 20.76 -18.48
N ILE A 45 -3.48 20.03 -17.94
CA ILE A 45 -3.08 20.11 -16.54
C ILE A 45 -1.57 20.22 -16.43
N HIS A 46 -1.08 21.26 -15.76
CA HIS A 46 0.32 21.44 -15.34
C HIS A 46 0.45 21.24 -13.84
N PRO A 47 1.43 20.47 -13.41
CA PRO A 47 1.36 19.03 -13.31
C PRO A 47 0.39 18.61 -12.20
N MET A 48 -0.16 17.41 -12.28
CA MET A 48 -0.75 16.75 -11.12
C MET A 48 0.38 16.36 -10.17
N THR A 49 0.33 16.82 -8.94
CA THR A 49 1.28 16.48 -7.88
C THR A 49 0.57 15.89 -6.68
N THR A 50 1.25 14.96 -6.01
CA THR A 50 0.78 14.33 -4.78
C THR A 50 1.55 14.92 -3.59
N THR A 51 0.89 15.16 -2.48
CA THR A 51 1.61 15.54 -1.25
C THR A 51 2.26 14.30 -0.66
N SER A 52 3.53 14.45 -0.23
CA SER A 52 4.17 13.38 0.55
C SER A 52 3.42 13.18 1.86
N THR A 53 3.05 11.94 2.13
CA THR A 53 2.31 11.55 3.33
C THR A 53 2.80 10.21 3.82
N GLY A 54 2.34 9.81 5.00
CA GLY A 54 2.59 8.49 5.56
C GLY A 54 1.33 7.64 5.60
N GLY A 55 1.54 6.32 5.62
CA GLY A 55 0.49 5.35 5.74
C GLY A 55 0.96 4.08 6.45
N PHE A 56 0.09 3.09 6.51
CA PHE A 56 0.44 1.77 7.01
C PHE A 56 0.17 0.70 5.94
N LEU A 57 1.01 -0.32 5.94
CA LEU A 57 0.93 -1.51 5.10
C LEU A 57 0.79 -2.72 6.02
N ALA A 58 -0.23 -3.53 5.80
CA ALA A 58 -0.39 -4.84 6.40
C ALA A 58 -0.21 -5.89 5.30
N SER A 59 0.64 -6.89 5.53
CA SER A 59 0.85 -7.98 4.58
C SER A 59 0.70 -9.34 5.25
N TYR A 60 0.24 -10.29 4.47
CA TYR A 60 0.22 -11.69 4.83
C TYR A 60 0.89 -12.50 3.73
N ARG A 61 1.92 -13.25 4.09
CA ARG A 61 2.73 -14.03 3.17
C ARG A 61 2.61 -15.52 3.46
N TYR A 62 2.39 -16.29 2.41
CA TYR A 62 2.38 -17.75 2.45
C TYR A 62 3.51 -18.32 1.61
N MET A 63 4.42 -19.06 2.25
CA MET A 63 5.58 -19.67 1.62
C MET A 63 5.16 -20.88 0.79
N LEU A 64 5.34 -20.82 -0.51
CA LEU A 64 5.13 -21.94 -1.45
C LEU A 64 6.33 -22.89 -1.44
N THR A 65 7.52 -22.30 -1.37
CA THR A 65 8.80 -23.00 -1.28
C THR A 65 9.72 -22.21 -0.35
N PRO A 66 10.87 -22.73 0.09
CA PRO A 66 11.84 -21.96 0.89
C PRO A 66 12.34 -20.65 0.23
N ARG A 67 12.07 -20.44 -1.06
CA ARG A 67 12.52 -19.26 -1.81
C ARG A 67 11.40 -18.47 -2.48
N SER A 68 10.17 -18.94 -2.42
CA SER A 68 9.05 -18.28 -3.09
C SER A 68 7.81 -18.28 -2.24
N ALA A 69 7.07 -17.20 -2.31
CA ALA A 69 5.84 -16.99 -1.57
C ALA A 69 4.79 -16.27 -2.41
N VAL A 70 3.54 -16.37 -2.00
CA VAL A 70 2.47 -15.46 -2.38
C VAL A 70 2.19 -14.53 -1.22
N GLU A 71 1.93 -13.28 -1.53
CA GLU A 71 1.69 -12.25 -0.53
C GLU A 71 0.40 -11.49 -0.85
N LEU A 72 -0.41 -11.26 0.16
CA LEU A 72 -1.58 -10.39 0.11
C LEU A 72 -1.25 -9.12 0.89
N ASN A 73 -1.50 -7.97 0.27
CA ASN A 73 -1.16 -6.66 0.83
C ASN A 73 -2.39 -5.78 0.93
N TYR A 74 -2.47 -5.04 2.03
CA TYR A 74 -3.41 -3.96 2.23
C TYR A 74 -2.67 -2.71 2.67
N THR A 75 -2.85 -1.60 1.94
CA THR A 75 -2.32 -0.30 2.33
C THR A 75 -3.42 0.69 2.64
N PHE A 76 -3.09 1.64 3.51
CA PHE A 76 -3.95 2.76 3.84
C PHE A 76 -3.10 4.02 4.00
N ALA A 77 -3.45 5.06 3.24
CA ALA A 77 -2.87 6.39 3.36
C ALA A 77 -3.93 7.48 3.14
N GLN A 78 -3.62 8.69 3.54
CA GLN A 78 -4.39 9.87 3.20
C GLN A 78 -3.44 10.92 2.65
N ASP A 79 -3.74 11.45 1.48
CA ASP A 79 -2.93 12.46 0.82
C ASP A 79 -3.79 13.54 0.15
N SER A 80 -3.15 14.46 -0.54
CA SER A 80 -3.85 15.48 -1.33
C SER A 80 -3.30 15.47 -2.75
N LEU A 81 -4.19 15.24 -3.68
CA LEU A 81 -3.93 15.44 -5.09
C LEU A 81 -4.11 16.91 -5.43
N LYS A 82 -3.07 17.53 -5.97
CA LYS A 82 -3.06 18.92 -6.43
C LYS A 82 -3.08 18.91 -7.95
N TYR A 83 -4.13 19.50 -8.50
CA TYR A 83 -4.28 19.72 -9.93
C TYR A 83 -4.06 21.20 -10.23
N ASN A 84 -3.17 21.52 -11.15
CA ASN A 84 -2.90 22.88 -11.59
C ASN A 84 -3.40 23.03 -13.05
N PRO A 85 -4.69 23.29 -13.28
CA PRO A 85 -5.19 23.51 -14.63
C PRO A 85 -4.65 24.82 -15.23
N ILE A 86 -4.51 24.88 -16.55
CA ILE A 86 -3.93 26.04 -17.24
C ILE A 86 -4.85 27.27 -17.15
N SER A 87 -6.16 27.05 -17.09
CA SER A 87 -7.18 28.10 -17.21
C SER A 87 -8.02 28.33 -15.94
N GLU A 88 -7.79 27.56 -14.90
CA GLU A 88 -8.62 27.54 -13.66
C GLU A 88 -7.73 27.65 -12.41
N PRO A 89 -8.27 28.11 -11.27
CA PRO A 89 -7.52 28.11 -10.02
C PRO A 89 -7.12 26.69 -9.60
N ASN A 90 -5.98 26.59 -8.93
CA ASN A 90 -5.45 25.33 -8.42
C ASN A 90 -6.48 24.58 -7.56
N THR A 91 -6.78 23.36 -7.97
CA THR A 91 -7.73 22.50 -7.26
C THR A 91 -6.96 21.50 -6.42
N ARG A 92 -7.30 21.42 -5.12
CA ARG A 92 -6.76 20.45 -4.19
C ARG A 92 -7.87 19.51 -3.75
N VAL A 93 -7.65 18.21 -3.91
CA VAL A 93 -8.58 17.17 -3.48
C VAL A 93 -7.91 16.29 -2.46
N HIS A 94 -8.42 16.27 -1.24
CA HIS A 94 -8.00 15.31 -0.23
C HIS A 94 -8.54 13.94 -0.58
N THR A 95 -7.67 12.93 -0.57
CA THR A 95 -8.04 11.57 -0.91
C THR A 95 -7.58 10.60 0.16
N ARG A 96 -8.43 9.63 0.44
CA ARG A 96 -8.08 8.41 1.13
C ARG A 96 -7.70 7.38 0.09
N GLN A 97 -6.51 6.82 0.21
CA GLN A 97 -5.98 5.77 -0.65
C GLN A 97 -6.03 4.45 0.08
N GLN A 98 -6.53 3.42 -0.57
CA GLN A 98 -6.59 2.06 -0.07
C GLN A 98 -6.21 1.11 -1.20
N GLU A 99 -5.11 0.39 -1.05
CA GLU A 99 -4.67 -0.63 -2.00
C GLU A 99 -5.00 -2.02 -1.44
N LEU A 100 -5.49 -2.89 -2.30
CA LEU A 100 -5.53 -4.32 -2.08
C LEU A 100 -4.78 -4.97 -3.23
N SER A 101 -3.68 -5.68 -2.93
CA SER A 101 -2.85 -6.30 -3.97
C SER A 101 -2.40 -7.69 -3.58
N GLY A 102 -2.16 -8.51 -4.61
CA GLY A 102 -1.53 -9.81 -4.50
C GLY A 102 -0.21 -9.83 -5.25
N ALA A 103 0.83 -10.37 -4.65
CA ALA A 103 2.16 -10.44 -5.22
C ALA A 103 2.77 -11.84 -5.12
N TYR A 104 3.61 -12.16 -6.08
CA TYR A 104 4.56 -13.26 -5.98
C TYR A 104 5.88 -12.69 -5.49
N VAL A 105 6.44 -13.31 -4.44
CA VAL A 105 7.66 -12.90 -3.79
C VAL A 105 8.73 -13.97 -4.02
N TYR A 106 9.90 -13.56 -4.48
CA TYR A 106 11.07 -14.41 -4.56
C TYR A 106 12.14 -13.90 -3.60
N MET A 107 12.65 -14.77 -2.73
CA MET A 107 13.62 -14.42 -1.69
C MET A 107 14.81 -15.35 -1.66
N ARG A 108 15.92 -14.86 -1.11
CA ARG A 108 17.11 -15.64 -0.79
C ARG A 108 17.52 -15.40 0.65
N THR A 109 17.93 -16.47 1.32
CA THR A 109 18.41 -16.39 2.70
C THR A 109 19.94 -16.40 2.73
N TYR A 110 20.50 -15.37 3.37
CA TYR A 110 21.94 -15.26 3.66
C TYR A 110 22.12 -15.06 5.16
N LYS A 111 22.22 -16.14 5.91
CA LYS A 111 22.24 -16.13 7.40
C LYS A 111 20.99 -15.44 7.95
N ARG A 112 21.14 -14.20 8.45
CA ARG A 112 20.05 -13.38 9.00
C ARG A 112 19.45 -12.37 8.00
N TYR A 113 20.00 -12.30 6.79
CA TYR A 113 19.57 -11.37 5.77
C TYR A 113 18.78 -12.09 4.69
N ASN A 114 17.55 -11.66 4.46
CA ASN A 114 16.66 -12.26 3.48
C ASN A 114 16.25 -11.18 2.45
N PRO A 115 17.12 -10.89 1.44
CA PRO A 115 16.70 -10.03 0.34
C PRO A 115 15.60 -10.69 -0.47
N PHE A 116 14.64 -9.89 -0.92
CA PHE A 116 13.52 -10.33 -1.72
C PHE A 116 13.16 -9.33 -2.82
N VAL A 117 12.50 -9.83 -3.84
CA VAL A 117 11.86 -9.06 -4.89
C VAL A 117 10.42 -9.55 -5.05
N GLU A 118 9.54 -8.66 -5.44
CA GLU A 118 8.14 -8.97 -5.60
C GLU A 118 7.57 -8.39 -6.89
N GLY A 119 6.53 -9.04 -7.39
CA GLY A 119 5.76 -8.55 -8.52
C GLY A 119 4.33 -9.09 -8.46
N GLY A 120 3.38 -8.26 -8.83
CA GLY A 120 1.98 -8.61 -8.67
C GLY A 120 1.01 -7.65 -9.33
N ILE A 121 -0.24 -7.78 -8.95
CA ILE A 121 -1.34 -6.93 -9.42
C ILE A 121 -2.21 -6.54 -8.24
N GLY A 122 -2.89 -5.42 -8.37
CA GLY A 122 -3.80 -4.95 -7.32
C GLY A 122 -4.76 -3.88 -7.82
N ALA A 123 -5.54 -3.41 -6.88
CA ALA A 123 -6.51 -2.35 -7.05
C ALA A 123 -6.28 -1.26 -6.01
N GLU A 124 -6.19 -0.02 -6.47
CA GLU A 124 -6.10 1.17 -5.65
C GLU A 124 -7.41 1.94 -5.69
N ILE A 125 -7.95 2.24 -4.53
CA ILE A 125 -9.21 2.96 -4.35
C ILE A 125 -8.90 4.36 -3.83
N PHE A 126 -9.25 5.37 -4.63
CA PHE A 126 -9.17 6.78 -4.25
C PHE A 126 -10.54 7.28 -3.82
N THR A 127 -10.71 7.58 -2.56
CA THR A 127 -11.95 8.14 -2.02
C THR A 127 -11.72 9.61 -1.67
N PRO A 128 -12.33 10.56 -2.40
CA PRO A 128 -12.28 11.99 -2.04
C PRO A 128 -12.92 12.22 -0.67
N ILE A 129 -12.23 12.96 0.18
CA ILE A 129 -12.67 13.28 1.54
C ILE A 129 -12.58 14.78 1.79
N LEU A 130 -13.43 15.29 2.69
CA LEU A 130 -13.31 16.63 3.24
C LEU A 130 -12.22 16.68 4.31
N ASP A 131 -11.80 17.87 4.70
CA ASP A 131 -10.76 18.06 5.75
C ASP A 131 -11.13 17.41 7.09
N ASN A 132 -12.43 17.21 7.36
CA ASN A 132 -12.93 16.49 8.54
C ASN A 132 -13.01 14.96 8.33
N GLY A 133 -12.55 14.43 7.20
CA GLY A 133 -12.55 13.00 6.87
C GLY A 133 -13.87 12.46 6.34
N THR A 134 -14.90 13.29 6.14
CA THR A 134 -16.15 12.89 5.48
C THR A 134 -15.98 12.88 3.96
N SER A 135 -16.79 12.08 3.24
CA SER A 135 -16.73 12.01 1.77
C SER A 135 -17.14 13.33 1.12
N GLN A 136 -16.39 13.76 0.11
CA GLN A 136 -16.70 14.94 -0.69
C GLN A 136 -17.70 14.59 -1.79
N LEU A 137 -18.89 15.19 -1.76
CA LEU A 137 -19.98 14.85 -2.69
C LEU A 137 -19.74 15.29 -4.14
N SER A 138 -18.88 16.28 -4.36
CA SER A 138 -18.59 16.82 -5.70
C SER A 138 -17.69 15.92 -6.56
N PHE A 139 -16.96 15.00 -5.94
CA PHE A 139 -16.06 14.08 -6.61
C PHE A 139 -16.49 12.63 -6.35
N LYS A 140 -16.23 11.76 -7.33
CA LYS A 140 -16.57 10.34 -7.24
C LYS A 140 -15.33 9.52 -6.86
N GLN A 141 -15.57 8.45 -6.13
CA GLN A 141 -14.56 7.43 -5.85
C GLN A 141 -14.02 6.87 -7.17
N SER A 142 -12.71 6.68 -7.25
CA SER A 142 -12.02 6.14 -8.41
C SER A 142 -11.27 4.87 -8.03
N LEU A 143 -11.57 3.79 -8.74
CA LEU A 143 -10.86 2.51 -8.64
C LEU A 143 -9.88 2.41 -9.79
N GLN A 144 -8.61 2.14 -9.49
CA GLN A 144 -7.56 1.93 -10.47
C GLN A 144 -6.94 0.55 -10.29
N ILE A 145 -6.88 -0.23 -11.36
CA ILE A 145 -6.17 -1.51 -11.39
C ILE A 145 -4.75 -1.23 -11.88
N GLY A 146 -3.76 -1.84 -11.23
CA GLY A 146 -2.37 -1.61 -11.54
C GLY A 146 -1.47 -2.81 -11.28
N GLY A 147 -0.22 -2.67 -11.69
CA GLY A 147 0.86 -3.59 -11.45
C GLY A 147 1.70 -3.18 -10.24
N LEU A 148 1.96 -4.14 -9.37
CA LEU A 148 2.85 -4.01 -8.23
C LEU A 148 4.22 -4.57 -8.58
N PHE A 149 5.28 -3.89 -8.18
CA PHE A 149 6.65 -4.38 -8.21
C PHE A 149 7.43 -3.79 -7.05
N GLY A 150 8.38 -4.52 -6.56
CA GLY A 150 9.15 -4.05 -5.42
C GLY A 150 10.30 -4.97 -5.06
N GLY A 151 10.97 -4.61 -4.00
CA GLY A 151 12.00 -5.40 -3.38
C GLY A 151 12.43 -4.83 -2.06
N GLY A 152 13.02 -5.69 -1.25
CA GLY A 152 13.37 -5.31 0.10
C GLY A 152 14.38 -6.26 0.73
N LEU A 153 14.58 -6.01 2.00
CA LEU A 153 15.44 -6.79 2.85
C LEU A 153 14.72 -7.07 4.17
N ALA A 154 14.59 -8.33 4.52
CA ALA A 154 14.19 -8.75 5.85
C ALA A 154 15.42 -9.13 6.67
N TYR A 155 15.51 -8.65 7.90
CA TYR A 155 16.57 -8.96 8.84
C TYR A 155 16.00 -9.73 10.03
N GLU A 156 16.44 -10.97 10.18
CA GLU A 156 15.99 -11.87 11.26
C GLU A 156 16.57 -11.42 12.60
N ILE A 157 15.69 -10.94 13.48
CA ILE A 157 16.04 -10.62 14.88
C ILE A 157 15.96 -11.86 15.74
N SER A 158 14.91 -12.67 15.50
CA SER A 158 14.65 -13.93 16.19
C SER A 158 13.98 -14.91 15.21
N PRO A 159 13.89 -16.21 15.56
CA PRO A 159 13.20 -17.19 14.72
C PRO A 159 11.75 -16.85 14.37
N SER A 160 11.12 -15.97 15.15
CA SER A 160 9.72 -15.57 14.97
C SER A 160 9.56 -14.12 14.48
N PHE A 161 10.61 -13.30 14.45
CA PHE A 161 10.50 -11.88 14.13
C PHE A 161 11.59 -11.38 13.20
N ASP A 162 11.16 -10.67 12.16
CA ASP A 162 12.03 -9.93 11.25
C ASP A 162 11.72 -8.42 11.29
N ILE A 163 12.77 -7.59 11.10
CA ILE A 163 12.59 -6.23 10.60
C ILE A 163 12.64 -6.28 9.09
N ARG A 164 11.65 -5.67 8.43
CA ARG A 164 11.52 -5.63 6.98
C ARG A 164 11.61 -4.19 6.49
N ALA A 165 12.56 -3.92 5.59
CA ALA A 165 12.64 -2.68 4.85
C ALA A 165 12.35 -2.98 3.38
N GLU A 166 11.45 -2.21 2.75
CA GLU A 166 10.93 -2.51 1.43
C GLU A 166 10.73 -1.22 0.63
N TYR A 167 10.95 -1.29 -0.67
CA TYR A 167 10.63 -0.25 -1.62
C TYR A 167 9.71 -0.81 -2.70
N ARG A 168 8.47 -0.31 -2.73
CA ARG A 168 7.42 -0.77 -3.65
C ARG A 168 7.06 0.33 -4.63
N GLY A 169 6.68 -0.08 -5.83
CA GLY A 169 6.08 0.76 -6.84
C GLY A 169 4.75 0.16 -7.29
N PHE A 170 3.71 0.97 -7.35
CA PHE A 170 2.42 0.60 -7.91
C PHE A 170 2.14 1.43 -9.15
N MET A 171 2.14 0.79 -10.32
CA MET A 171 1.94 1.45 -11.61
C MET A 171 0.48 1.34 -12.04
N MET A 172 -0.20 2.47 -12.17
CA MET A 172 -1.62 2.54 -12.53
C MET A 172 -1.93 3.78 -13.36
N LYS A 173 -3.17 3.87 -13.86
CA LYS A 173 -3.66 5.11 -14.47
C LYS A 173 -3.98 6.13 -13.38
N THR A 174 -3.83 7.41 -13.72
CA THR A 174 -4.23 8.50 -12.83
C THR A 174 -5.73 8.44 -12.51
N PRO A 175 -6.12 8.68 -11.24
CA PRO A 175 -7.54 8.68 -10.86
C PRO A 175 -8.29 9.83 -11.54
N THR A 176 -9.48 9.56 -12.05
CA THR A 176 -10.32 10.55 -12.75
C THR A 176 -11.29 11.28 -11.84
N LEU A 177 -11.51 10.83 -10.62
CA LEU A 177 -12.39 11.37 -9.56
C LEU A 177 -13.77 11.85 -10.04
N GLY A 178 -14.17 11.49 -11.27
CA GLY A 178 -15.51 11.79 -11.83
C GLY A 178 -15.82 13.28 -12.02
N ASP A 179 -14.80 14.11 -12.22
CA ASP A 179 -14.95 15.53 -12.42
C ASP A 179 -15.76 15.83 -13.71
N PRO A 180 -16.90 16.56 -13.60
CA PRO A 180 -17.74 16.89 -14.75
C PRO A 180 -17.05 17.79 -15.79
N GLY A 181 -16.06 18.58 -15.38
CA GLY A 181 -15.29 19.48 -16.26
C GLY A 181 -14.10 18.82 -16.96
N GLY A 182 -13.78 17.58 -16.62
CA GLY A 182 -12.62 16.88 -17.18
C GLY A 182 -11.26 17.42 -16.72
N LEU A 183 -11.23 18.34 -15.76
CA LEU A 183 -10.02 19.00 -15.26
C LEU A 183 -9.08 18.05 -14.52
N THR A 184 -9.59 16.92 -14.02
CA THR A 184 -8.80 15.90 -13.32
C THR A 184 -8.33 14.77 -14.25
N GLN A 185 -8.69 14.80 -15.55
CA GLN A 185 -8.37 13.74 -16.50
C GLN A 185 -7.00 13.95 -17.13
N THR A 186 -5.97 13.31 -16.62
CA THR A 186 -4.66 13.27 -17.26
C THR A 186 -4.51 12.12 -18.27
N ASN A 187 -5.29 11.05 -18.10
CA ASN A 187 -5.25 9.81 -18.89
C ASN A 187 -3.82 9.24 -19.09
N ARG A 188 -2.98 9.39 -18.08
CA ARG A 188 -1.59 8.93 -18.06
C ARG A 188 -1.38 7.84 -17.02
N PHE A 189 -0.37 7.03 -17.25
CA PHE A 189 0.13 6.14 -16.21
C PHE A 189 1.08 6.90 -15.27
N TYR A 190 1.05 6.55 -13.99
CA TYR A 190 2.02 7.02 -13.02
C TYR A 190 2.39 5.89 -12.06
N ILE A 191 3.48 6.08 -11.34
CA ILE A 191 3.97 5.12 -10.36
C ILE A 191 3.88 5.77 -8.99
N LEU A 192 3.15 5.12 -8.11
CA LEU A 192 3.11 5.45 -6.69
C LEU A 192 4.21 4.67 -5.99
N MET A 193 5.17 5.38 -5.40
CA MET A 193 6.31 4.78 -4.71
C MET A 193 6.08 4.80 -3.21
N THR A 194 6.28 3.66 -2.56
CA THR A 194 6.01 3.47 -1.13
C THR A 194 7.19 2.80 -0.43
N PRO A 195 8.26 3.58 -0.08
CA PRO A 195 9.29 3.09 0.82
C PRO A 195 8.69 2.77 2.19
N SER A 196 8.95 1.60 2.72
CA SER A 196 8.36 1.12 3.98
C SER A 196 9.39 0.49 4.91
N ILE A 197 9.08 0.51 6.20
CA ILE A 197 9.79 -0.21 7.24
C ILE A 197 8.77 -0.78 8.24
N GLY A 198 8.97 -2.02 8.65
CA GLY A 198 8.04 -2.70 9.56
C GLY A 198 8.61 -3.95 10.20
N VAL A 199 7.71 -4.68 10.84
CA VAL A 199 8.01 -5.93 11.54
C VAL A 199 7.14 -7.03 10.97
N ALA A 200 7.73 -8.20 10.74
CA ALA A 200 7.05 -9.42 10.36
C ALA A 200 7.14 -10.45 11.49
N TYR A 201 6.06 -11.18 11.69
CA TYR A 201 5.95 -12.30 12.61
C TYR A 201 5.72 -13.59 11.82
N HIS A 202 6.54 -14.60 12.10
CA HIS A 202 6.49 -15.93 11.49
C HIS A 202 5.75 -16.91 12.39
N PHE A 203 4.82 -17.70 11.82
CA PHE A 203 4.01 -18.69 12.55
C PHE A 203 3.67 -19.92 11.72
#